data_9380d5d74584fc1a573dd029c7f0f642
#
_entry.id   9380d5d74584fc1a573dd029c7f0f642
#
_cell.length_a   1.000
_cell.length_b   1.000
_cell.length_c   1.000
_cell.angle_alpha   90.00
_cell.angle_beta   90.00
_cell.angle_gamma   90.00
#
_symmetry.space_group_name_H-M   'P 1'
#
loop_
_entity.id
_entity.type
_entity.pdbx_description
1 polymer ?
#
loop_
_entity_poly.entity_id
_entity_poly.type
_entity_poly.pdbx_seq_one_letter_code
_entity_poly.pdbx_strand_id
1 'polypeptide(L)'
;SETASYGIVDASPMADRVSRVNAIVEKPKPQDAPSNLGVVGRYILTPRVFHHIQHLKPGAGGELQLTDAIAALLKEQQVLAYDFDGTRYDCGSKLGYLQATVEYALKHSEVSEDFAAYLKKHVC
;
A
#
# COMPACT_ATOMS: atom_id res chain seq x y z
N SER A 1 4.81 -15.20 -0.29
CA SER A 1 4.73 -13.96 0.49
C SER A 1 5.40 -12.83 -0.29
N GLU A 2 4.69 -11.74 -0.50
CA GLU A 2 5.08 -10.63 -1.40
C GLU A 2 5.75 -9.47 -0.66
N THR A 3 6.28 -9.71 0.54
CA THR A 3 6.89 -8.65 1.37
C THR A 3 8.03 -7.91 0.67
N ALA A 4 8.74 -8.58 -0.24
CA ALA A 4 9.80 -7.98 -1.04
C ALA A 4 9.31 -6.95 -2.09
N SER A 5 8.00 -6.75 -2.23
CA SER A 5 7.42 -5.80 -3.18
C SER A 5 6.86 -4.54 -2.51
N TYR A 6 6.81 -4.50 -1.18
CA TYR A 6 6.13 -3.44 -0.41
C TYR A 6 6.98 -2.96 0.76
N GLY A 7 6.71 -1.74 1.21
CA GLY A 7 7.10 -1.31 2.55
C GLY A 7 6.29 -2.11 3.57
N ILE A 8 6.95 -2.67 4.58
CA ILE A 8 6.31 -3.47 5.63
C ILE A 8 6.44 -2.73 6.95
N VAL A 9 5.34 -2.64 7.70
CA VAL A 9 5.32 -1.97 9.00
C VAL A 9 5.31 -2.98 10.15
N ASP A 10 6.05 -2.65 11.21
CA ASP A 10 5.79 -3.15 12.56
C ASP A 10 4.83 -2.18 13.24
N ALA A 11 3.72 -2.67 13.79
CA ALA A 11 2.71 -1.82 14.35
C ALA A 11 2.02 -2.45 15.57
N SER A 12 1.67 -1.62 16.54
CA SER A 12 0.96 -1.99 17.76
C SER A 12 -0.49 -1.49 17.72
N PRO A 13 -1.50 -2.35 17.93
CA PRO A 13 -2.90 -1.93 17.94
C PRO A 13 -3.17 -0.80 18.94
N MET A 14 -4.00 0.19 18.54
CA MET A 14 -4.43 1.30 19.39
C MET A 14 -5.95 1.41 19.50
N ALA A 15 -6.66 1.25 18.39
CA ALA A 15 -8.11 1.33 18.30
C ALA A 15 -8.59 0.41 17.17
N ASP A 16 -9.90 0.39 16.93
CA ASP A 16 -10.44 -0.32 15.78
C ASP A 16 -9.78 0.17 14.49
N ARG A 17 -9.19 -0.77 13.73
CA ARG A 17 -8.47 -0.53 12.46
C ARG A 17 -7.31 0.47 12.53
N VAL A 18 -6.92 0.93 13.71
CA VAL A 18 -5.82 1.89 13.87
C VAL A 18 -4.72 1.27 14.70
N SER A 19 -3.51 1.30 14.18
CA SER A 19 -2.32 0.83 14.86
C SER A 19 -1.24 1.91 14.85
N ARG A 20 -0.47 1.99 15.92
CA ARG A 20 0.73 2.84 15.96
C ARG A 20 1.87 2.13 15.25
N VAL A 21 2.46 2.78 14.26
CA VAL A 21 3.65 2.28 13.57
C VAL A 21 4.86 2.42 14.49
N ASN A 22 5.56 1.32 14.72
CA ASN A 22 6.81 1.28 15.49
C ASN A 22 8.02 1.36 14.56
N ALA A 23 7.94 0.70 13.40
CA ALA A 23 8.97 0.69 12.38
C ALA A 23 8.35 0.49 10.98
N ILE A 24 9.08 0.92 9.95
CA ILE A 24 8.76 0.64 8.55
C ILE A 24 10.04 0.26 7.81
N VAL A 25 9.98 -0.78 6.99
CA VAL A 25 11.12 -1.30 6.20
C VAL A 25 10.70 -1.45 4.75
N GLU A 26 11.47 -0.89 3.83
CA GLU A 26 11.20 -1.01 2.39
C GLU A 26 11.67 -2.35 1.85
N LYS A 27 10.74 -3.06 1.20
CA LYS A 27 11.00 -4.31 0.45
C LYS A 27 11.87 -5.32 1.21
N PRO A 28 11.55 -5.67 2.47
CA PRO A 28 12.34 -6.61 3.23
C PRO A 28 12.26 -8.02 2.60
N LYS A 29 13.32 -8.79 2.76
CA LYS A 29 13.23 -10.22 2.45
C LYS A 29 12.20 -10.87 3.37
N PRO A 30 11.52 -11.96 2.95
CA PRO A 30 10.47 -12.58 3.76
C PRO A 30 10.89 -12.93 5.19
N GLN A 31 12.14 -13.37 5.38
CA GLN A 31 12.68 -13.70 6.71
C GLN A 31 12.97 -12.47 7.58
N ASP A 32 13.14 -11.30 6.97
CA ASP A 32 13.52 -10.07 7.64
C ASP A 32 12.30 -9.12 7.80
N ALA A 33 11.14 -9.52 7.28
CA ALA A 33 9.92 -8.73 7.34
C ALA A 33 9.38 -8.69 8.79
N PRO A 34 9.14 -7.47 9.36
CA PRO A 34 8.70 -7.35 10.74
C PRO A 34 7.26 -7.83 10.96
N SER A 35 6.46 -7.90 9.89
CA SER A 35 5.06 -8.35 9.92
C SER A 35 4.56 -8.73 8.53
N ASN A 36 3.25 -8.94 8.40
CA ASN A 36 2.55 -9.09 7.12
C ASN A 36 1.79 -7.81 6.70
N LEU A 37 1.97 -6.70 7.39
CA LEU A 37 1.27 -5.45 7.11
C LEU A 37 2.04 -4.63 6.09
N GLY A 38 1.59 -4.66 4.84
CA GLY A 38 2.17 -3.90 3.75
C GLY A 38 1.51 -2.54 3.55
N VAL A 39 2.31 -1.51 3.28
CA VAL A 39 1.78 -0.18 2.91
C VAL A 39 1.32 -0.15 1.46
N VAL A 40 0.18 0.50 1.22
CA VAL A 40 -0.52 0.46 -0.06
C VAL A 40 -0.42 1.76 -0.87
N GLY A 41 0.54 2.61 -0.58
CA GLY A 41 0.77 3.83 -1.35
C GLY A 41 -0.25 4.95 -1.14
N ARG A 42 -0.96 4.96 0.00
CA ARG A 42 -1.82 6.06 0.43
C ARG A 42 -1.29 6.62 1.74
N TYR A 43 -0.85 7.88 1.71
CA TYR A 43 -0.20 8.52 2.84
C TYR A 43 -0.82 9.88 3.12
N ILE A 44 -1.06 10.17 4.39
CA ILE A 44 -1.34 11.51 4.90
C ILE A 44 -0.20 11.84 5.85
N LEU A 45 0.67 12.74 5.45
CA LEU A 45 1.90 13.05 6.17
C LEU A 45 1.95 14.53 6.51
N THR A 46 2.60 14.86 7.62
CA THR A 46 2.86 16.26 7.98
C THR A 46 3.92 16.86 7.05
N PRO A 47 3.96 18.18 6.86
CA PRO A 47 4.98 18.84 6.05
C PRO A 47 6.43 18.52 6.47
N ARG A 48 6.64 18.07 7.70
CA ARG A 48 7.96 17.67 8.23
C ARG A 48 8.61 16.54 7.40
N VAL A 49 7.81 15.72 6.71
CA VAL A 49 8.32 14.67 5.82
C VAL A 49 9.24 15.22 4.73
N PHE A 50 8.97 16.44 4.20
CA PHE A 50 9.81 17.06 3.17
C PHE A 50 11.22 17.36 3.66
N HIS A 51 11.37 17.75 4.94
CA HIS A 51 12.70 17.90 5.53
C HIS A 51 13.47 16.57 5.50
N HIS A 52 12.83 15.45 5.85
CA HIS A 52 13.48 14.16 5.81
C HIS A 52 13.80 13.73 4.37
N ILE A 53 12.90 13.95 3.42
CA ILE A 53 13.13 13.64 1.99
C ILE A 53 14.37 14.38 1.46
N GLN A 54 14.54 15.65 1.79
CA GLN A 54 15.71 16.45 1.37
C GLN A 54 17.05 15.91 1.90
N HIS A 55 17.03 15.16 2.99
CA HIS A 55 18.23 14.63 3.64
C HIS A 55 18.39 13.11 3.45
N LEU A 56 17.54 12.48 2.63
CA LEU A 56 17.68 11.07 2.32
C LEU A 56 18.98 10.79 1.56
N LYS A 57 19.51 9.62 1.85
CA LYS A 57 20.56 8.99 1.03
C LYS A 57 19.91 7.85 0.24
N PRO A 58 20.46 7.48 -0.93
CA PRO A 58 19.98 6.32 -1.67
C PRO A 58 19.93 5.08 -0.77
N GLY A 59 18.75 4.47 -0.72
CA GLY A 59 18.46 3.28 0.06
C GLY A 59 18.38 2.02 -0.80
N ALA A 60 17.38 1.18 -0.54
CA ALA A 60 17.14 -0.05 -1.29
C ALA A 60 17.03 0.22 -2.80
N GLY A 61 17.81 -0.53 -3.60
CA GLY A 61 17.85 -0.35 -5.05
C GLY A 61 18.58 0.91 -5.54
N GLY A 62 19.23 1.68 -4.66
CA GLY A 62 19.90 2.95 -5.02
C GLY A 62 18.94 4.13 -5.22
N GLU A 63 17.67 3.98 -4.84
CA GLU A 63 16.62 4.99 -4.96
C GLU A 63 16.38 5.72 -3.64
N LEU A 64 15.82 6.93 -3.71
CA LEU A 64 15.31 7.65 -2.53
C LEU A 64 13.92 7.11 -2.19
N GLN A 65 13.80 6.44 -1.05
CA GLN A 65 12.56 5.78 -0.65
C GLN A 65 11.75 6.64 0.32
N LEU A 66 10.47 6.83 0.04
CA LEU A 66 9.55 7.54 0.96
C LEU A 66 9.45 6.83 2.31
N THR A 67 9.54 5.51 2.33
CA THR A 67 9.54 4.70 3.55
C THR A 67 10.70 5.03 4.47
N ASP A 68 11.88 5.38 3.93
CA ASP A 68 13.02 5.83 4.73
C ASP A 68 12.78 7.22 5.36
N ALA A 69 12.09 8.11 4.63
CA ALA A 69 11.66 9.39 5.19
C ALA A 69 10.62 9.21 6.30
N ILE A 70 9.69 8.29 6.15
CA ILE A 70 8.70 7.96 7.19
C ILE A 70 9.39 7.31 8.39
N ALA A 71 10.38 6.43 8.18
CA ALA A 71 11.18 5.86 9.26
C ALA A 71 11.94 6.92 10.05
N ALA A 72 12.44 7.96 9.38
CA ALA A 72 13.07 9.10 10.06
C ALA A 72 12.01 9.93 10.82
N LEU A 73 10.84 10.16 10.23
CA LEU A 73 9.73 10.90 10.85
C LEU A 73 9.22 10.22 12.14
N LEU A 74 9.22 8.88 12.20
CA LEU A 74 8.83 8.10 13.38
C LEU A 74 9.66 8.44 14.65
N LYS A 75 10.87 8.96 14.48
CA LYS A 75 11.72 9.39 15.61
C LYS A 75 11.24 10.69 16.25
N GLU A 76 10.44 11.47 15.55
CA GLU A 76 9.96 12.79 15.95
C GLU A 76 8.46 12.85 16.19
N GLN A 77 7.70 12.05 15.45
CA GLN A 77 6.25 12.10 15.43
C GLN A 77 5.63 10.70 15.45
N GLN A 78 4.44 10.60 16.02
CA GLN A 78 3.64 9.40 15.91
C GLN A 78 3.12 9.26 14.46
N VAL A 79 3.27 8.07 13.90
CA VAL A 79 2.66 7.67 12.62
C VAL A 79 1.68 6.53 12.89
N LEU A 80 0.53 6.59 12.26
CA LEU A 80 -0.53 5.60 12.39
C LEU A 80 -0.68 4.81 11.10
N ALA A 81 -0.94 3.52 11.23
CA ALA A 81 -1.41 2.66 10.15
C ALA A 81 -2.92 2.50 10.29
N TYR A 82 -3.64 2.69 9.20
CA TYR A 82 -5.08 2.45 9.12
C TYR A 82 -5.35 1.26 8.22
N ASP A 83 -5.98 0.23 8.79
CA ASP A 83 -6.43 -0.93 8.04
C ASP A 83 -7.74 -0.59 7.32
N PHE A 84 -7.63 -0.23 6.04
CA PHE A 84 -8.76 0.24 5.26
C PHE A 84 -9.74 -0.88 4.90
N ASP A 85 -11.01 -0.53 4.80
CA ASP A 85 -12.06 -1.42 4.33
C ASP A 85 -12.12 -1.37 2.80
N GLY A 86 -11.83 -2.49 2.15
CA GLY A 86 -11.86 -2.57 0.70
C GLY A 86 -10.88 -3.58 0.11
N THR A 87 -10.97 -3.75 -1.18
CA THR A 87 -10.05 -4.61 -1.95
C THR A 87 -9.02 -3.77 -2.68
N ARG A 88 -7.76 -4.08 -2.45
CA ARG A 88 -6.65 -3.50 -3.21
C ARG A 88 -6.40 -4.33 -4.48
N TYR A 89 -6.31 -3.65 -5.60
CA TYR A 89 -5.87 -4.24 -6.87
C TYR A 89 -4.50 -3.71 -7.25
N ASP A 90 -3.57 -4.62 -7.55
CA ASP A 90 -2.25 -4.25 -8.08
C ASP A 90 -2.29 -4.13 -9.60
N CYS A 91 -2.57 -2.93 -10.08
CA CYS A 91 -2.63 -2.66 -11.52
C CYS A 91 -1.25 -2.70 -12.22
N GLY A 92 -0.16 -2.86 -11.48
CA GLY A 92 1.18 -3.15 -12.03
C GLY A 92 1.29 -4.58 -12.56
N SER A 93 0.46 -5.49 -12.09
CA SER A 93 0.34 -6.85 -12.62
C SER A 93 -0.77 -6.94 -13.68
N LYS A 94 -0.57 -7.75 -14.73
CA LYS A 94 -1.59 -7.96 -15.77
C LYS A 94 -2.90 -8.48 -15.19
N LEU A 95 -2.83 -9.45 -14.29
CA LEU A 95 -4.00 -10.03 -13.64
C LEU A 95 -4.71 -9.01 -12.74
N GLY A 96 -3.98 -8.29 -11.90
CA GLY A 96 -4.56 -7.27 -11.03
C GLY A 96 -5.24 -6.14 -11.80
N TYR A 97 -4.66 -5.71 -12.93
CA TYR A 97 -5.28 -4.74 -13.83
C TYR A 97 -6.61 -5.26 -14.40
N LEU A 98 -6.65 -6.51 -14.87
CA LEU A 98 -7.89 -7.12 -15.39
C LEU A 98 -8.95 -7.27 -14.29
N GLN A 99 -8.55 -7.72 -13.11
CA GLN A 99 -9.45 -7.82 -11.95
C GLN A 99 -10.05 -6.45 -11.58
N ALA A 100 -9.21 -5.42 -11.48
CA ALA A 100 -9.67 -4.06 -11.22
C ALA A 100 -10.64 -3.58 -12.31
N THR A 101 -10.32 -3.82 -13.58
CA THR A 101 -11.16 -3.42 -14.72
C THR A 101 -12.54 -4.05 -14.63
N VAL A 102 -12.63 -5.36 -14.36
CA VAL A 102 -13.89 -6.08 -14.23
C VAL A 102 -14.71 -5.54 -13.05
N GLU A 103 -14.09 -5.43 -11.88
CA GLU A 103 -14.77 -4.98 -10.66
C GLU A 103 -15.30 -3.55 -10.77
N TYR A 104 -14.52 -2.64 -11.35
CA TYR A 104 -14.95 -1.26 -11.53
C TYR A 104 -15.97 -1.11 -12.65
N ALA A 105 -15.87 -1.86 -13.74
CA ALA A 105 -16.87 -1.84 -14.81
C ALA A 105 -18.23 -2.34 -14.32
N LEU A 106 -18.26 -3.39 -13.49
CA LEU A 106 -19.51 -3.90 -12.90
C LEU A 106 -20.18 -2.93 -11.91
N LYS A 107 -19.46 -1.94 -11.42
CA LYS A 107 -19.96 -0.90 -10.50
C LYS A 107 -20.20 0.45 -11.19
N HIS A 108 -19.81 0.58 -12.45
CA HIS A 108 -19.89 1.86 -13.16
C HIS A 108 -21.30 2.10 -13.66
N SER A 109 -21.90 3.27 -13.32
CA SER A 109 -23.31 3.59 -13.59
C SER A 109 -23.74 3.51 -15.06
N GLU A 110 -22.82 3.75 -15.99
CA GLU A 110 -23.14 3.81 -17.43
C GLU A 110 -22.97 2.47 -18.15
N VAL A 111 -22.14 1.56 -17.61
CA VAL A 111 -21.75 0.34 -18.37
C VAL A 111 -21.99 -0.97 -17.62
N SER A 112 -22.38 -0.91 -16.33
CA SER A 112 -22.46 -2.11 -15.48
C SER A 112 -23.40 -3.19 -16.02
N GLU A 113 -24.57 -2.81 -16.52
CA GLU A 113 -25.57 -3.76 -17.04
C GLU A 113 -25.10 -4.44 -18.33
N ASP A 114 -24.65 -3.65 -19.31
CA ASP A 114 -24.16 -4.14 -20.59
C ASP A 114 -22.90 -4.98 -20.43
N PHE A 115 -22.01 -4.57 -19.55
CA PHE A 115 -20.79 -5.30 -19.24
C PHE A 115 -21.06 -6.63 -18.52
N ALA A 116 -22.01 -6.64 -17.58
CA ALA A 116 -22.45 -7.88 -16.93
C ALA A 116 -23.08 -8.86 -17.95
N ALA A 117 -23.89 -8.35 -18.88
CA ALA A 117 -24.47 -9.15 -19.96
C ALA A 117 -23.40 -9.71 -20.91
N TYR A 118 -22.38 -8.89 -21.21
CA TYR A 118 -21.24 -9.32 -22.02
C TYR A 118 -20.46 -10.45 -21.33
N LEU A 119 -20.12 -10.30 -20.04
CA LEU A 119 -19.38 -11.31 -19.29
C LEU A 119 -20.13 -12.65 -19.25
N LYS A 120 -21.44 -12.64 -19.02
CA LYS A 120 -22.28 -13.87 -19.01
C LYS A 120 -22.22 -14.67 -20.33
N LYS A 121 -21.92 -14.03 -21.45
CA LYS A 121 -21.76 -14.70 -22.75
C LYS A 121 -20.38 -15.35 -22.94
N HIS A 122 -19.39 -14.97 -22.15
CA HIS A 122 -18.00 -15.36 -22.34
C HIS A 122 -17.42 -16.19 -21.19
N VAL A 123 -18.08 -16.19 -20.03
CA VAL A 123 -17.70 -16.98 -18.86
C VAL A 123 -18.78 -18.07 -18.69
N CYS A 124 -18.43 -19.27 -19.09
CA CYS A 124 -19.27 -20.46 -18.87
C CYS A 124 -19.04 -21.02 -17.47
#